data_3f4b633307ceef229c5dd147a5e2e941
#
_entry.id   3f4b633307ceef229c5dd147a5e2e941
#
_cell.length_a   1.000
_cell.length_b   1.000
_cell.length_c   1.000
_cell.angle_alpha   90.00
_cell.angle_beta   90.00
_cell.angle_gamma   90.00
#
_symmetry.space_group_name_H-M   'P 1'
#
loop_
_entity.id
_entity.type
_entity.pdbx_description
1 polymer ?
#
loop_
_entity_poly.entity_id
_entity_poly.type
_entity_poly.pdbx_seq_one_letter_code
_entity_poly.pdbx_strand_id
1 'polypeptide(L)'
;MILRQRRNAGFKRRGDKVEICLSRDERELVADLTEQFRSVLASDHDPDLRRLYPTAYPDDTDRNDDYTSLVHNDLVTARLAAIDSVLATTGNQSIDAGELASWMDMFSGLRLLVGTRLDVCEDDVFDPEDADAPSRALLSWLGYLLEEAISVAGEFLPVDRSDL
;
A
#
# COMPACT_ATOMS: atom_id res chain seq x y z
N MET A 1 3.77 11.49 18.62
CA MET A 1 4.77 12.57 18.41
C MET A 1 5.63 12.38 17.15
N ILE A 2 5.28 11.47 16.28
CA ILE A 2 6.10 11.06 15.11
C ILE A 2 5.67 11.75 13.81
N LEU A 3 4.55 12.44 13.77
CA LEU A 3 4.00 13.09 12.56
C LEU A 3 4.36 14.58 12.43
N ARG A 4 5.50 14.98 12.99
CA ARG A 4 5.97 16.35 12.83
C ARG A 4 6.57 16.51 11.44
N GLN A 5 5.78 17.15 10.54
CA GLN A 5 6.19 17.76 9.27
C GLN A 5 7.51 17.24 8.68
N ARG A 6 7.43 16.16 7.91
CA ARG A 6 8.56 15.76 7.09
C ARG A 6 8.74 16.74 5.95
N ARG A 7 9.81 17.51 6.01
CA ARG A 7 10.34 18.26 4.86
C ARG A 7 11.10 17.36 3.87
N ASN A 8 11.28 16.09 4.20
CA ASN A 8 12.00 15.13 3.35
C ASN A 8 11.02 14.09 2.78
N ALA A 9 11.06 13.94 1.46
CA ALA A 9 10.34 12.90 0.75
C ALA A 9 10.73 11.51 1.25
N GLY A 10 9.79 10.56 1.28
CA GLY A 10 10.06 9.15 1.63
C GLY A 10 10.83 8.41 0.53
N PHE A 11 10.67 8.86 -0.71
CA PHE A 11 11.33 8.32 -1.90
C PHE A 11 11.87 9.44 -2.77
N LYS A 12 13.03 9.21 -3.40
CA LYS A 12 13.64 10.13 -4.36
C LYS A 12 14.27 9.37 -5.51
N ARG A 13 14.07 9.84 -6.74
CA ARG A 13 14.79 9.31 -7.89
C ARG A 13 16.28 9.68 -7.80
N ARG A 14 17.13 8.69 -8.10
CA ARG A 14 18.57 8.85 -8.24
C ARG A 14 19.04 8.07 -9.48
N GLY A 15 19.06 8.74 -10.63
CA GLY A 15 19.38 8.09 -11.90
C GLY A 15 18.33 7.04 -12.29
N ASP A 16 18.75 5.80 -12.37
CA ASP A 16 17.92 4.62 -12.65
C ASP A 16 17.40 3.90 -11.37
N LYS A 17 17.71 4.46 -10.20
CA LYS A 17 17.31 3.93 -8.89
C LYS A 17 16.41 4.90 -8.13
N VAL A 18 15.76 4.37 -7.10
CA VAL A 18 14.96 5.13 -6.14
C VAL A 18 15.60 5.01 -4.76
N GLU A 19 15.99 6.13 -4.18
CA GLU A 19 16.50 6.21 -2.82
C GLU A 19 15.33 6.12 -1.83
N ILE A 20 15.44 5.25 -0.82
CA ILE A 20 14.51 5.18 0.31
C ILE A 20 14.98 6.13 1.39
N CYS A 21 14.24 7.22 1.59
CA CYS A 21 14.57 8.28 2.55
C CYS A 21 13.86 8.11 3.91
N LEU A 22 13.29 6.94 4.19
CA LEU A 22 12.66 6.62 5.46
C LEU A 22 13.71 6.52 6.57
N SER A 23 13.39 7.04 7.77
CA SER A 23 14.20 6.83 8.97
C SER A 23 14.19 5.35 9.37
N ARG A 24 15.09 4.97 10.28
CA ARG A 24 15.14 3.62 10.83
C ARG A 24 13.80 3.19 11.42
N ASP A 25 13.23 4.02 12.29
CA ASP A 25 11.97 3.73 12.98
C ASP A 25 10.80 3.58 11.99
N GLU A 26 10.78 4.39 10.93
CA GLU A 26 9.76 4.26 9.89
C GLU A 26 9.92 3.01 9.05
N ARG A 27 11.15 2.58 8.78
CA ARG A 27 11.43 1.30 8.09
C ARG A 27 11.00 0.10 8.95
N GLU A 28 11.26 0.15 10.24
CA GLU A 28 10.81 -0.86 11.20
C GLU A 28 9.28 -0.91 11.25
N LEU A 29 8.61 0.24 11.30
CA LEU A 29 7.15 0.32 11.26
C LEU A 29 6.58 -0.24 9.95
N VAL A 30 7.17 0.10 8.79
CA VAL A 30 6.74 -0.47 7.50
C VAL A 30 6.90 -1.98 7.50
N ALA A 31 8.03 -2.50 7.98
CA ALA A 31 8.26 -3.95 8.06
C ALA A 31 7.22 -4.65 8.93
N ASP A 32 6.96 -4.12 10.12
CA ASP A 32 5.96 -4.69 11.05
C ASP A 32 4.54 -4.69 10.46
N LEU A 33 4.14 -3.59 9.84
CA LEU A 33 2.83 -3.48 9.18
C LEU A 33 2.73 -4.44 7.98
N THR A 34 3.81 -4.61 7.24
CA THR A 34 3.87 -5.52 6.09
C THR A 34 3.74 -6.97 6.52
N GLU A 35 4.39 -7.37 7.63
CA GLU A 35 4.24 -8.71 8.23
C GLU A 35 2.81 -8.95 8.75
N GLN A 36 2.20 -7.96 9.40
CA GLN A 36 0.81 -8.06 9.83
C GLN A 36 -0.13 -8.22 8.63
N PHE A 37 0.10 -7.47 7.55
CA PHE A 37 -0.67 -7.59 6.32
C PHE A 37 -0.53 -8.99 5.69
N ARG A 38 0.70 -9.53 5.65
CA ARG A 38 0.93 -10.92 5.23
C ARG A 38 0.10 -11.91 6.03
N SER A 39 0.08 -11.78 7.36
CA SER A 39 -0.66 -12.67 8.24
C SER A 39 -2.16 -12.63 8.00
N VAL A 40 -2.71 -11.45 7.73
CA VAL A 40 -4.14 -11.28 7.39
C VAL A 40 -4.45 -11.92 6.04
N LEU A 41 -3.61 -11.73 5.02
CA LEU A 41 -3.79 -12.37 3.70
C LEU A 41 -3.72 -13.90 3.79
N ALA A 42 -2.86 -14.44 4.65
CA ALA A 42 -2.71 -15.87 4.84
C ALA A 42 -3.93 -16.50 5.52
N SER A 43 -4.70 -15.75 6.32
CA SER A 43 -5.91 -16.25 6.98
C SER A 43 -7.08 -16.46 6.02
N ASP A 44 -7.11 -15.78 4.89
CA ASP A 44 -8.09 -15.85 3.78
C ASP A 44 -9.59 -15.70 4.16
N HIS A 45 -9.89 -15.56 5.44
CA HIS A 45 -11.25 -15.48 5.98
C HIS A 45 -11.53 -14.19 6.74
N ASP A 46 -10.56 -13.25 6.76
CA ASP A 46 -10.74 -11.98 7.43
C ASP A 46 -11.76 -11.11 6.67
N PRO A 47 -12.87 -10.70 7.31
CA PRO A 47 -13.90 -9.88 6.66
C PRO A 47 -13.37 -8.51 6.20
N ASP A 48 -12.26 -8.05 6.75
CA ASP A 48 -11.64 -6.77 6.38
C ASP A 48 -10.95 -6.82 5.02
N LEU A 49 -10.74 -8.01 4.46
CA LEU A 49 -10.23 -8.21 3.10
C LEU A 49 -11.26 -7.88 2.00
N ARG A 50 -12.53 -7.60 2.36
CA ARG A 50 -13.61 -7.37 1.39
C ARG A 50 -13.34 -6.27 0.36
N ARG A 51 -12.58 -5.24 0.72
CA ARG A 51 -12.20 -4.15 -0.21
C ARG A 51 -11.03 -4.53 -1.13
N LEU A 52 -10.24 -5.51 -0.74
CA LEU A 52 -9.16 -6.04 -1.58
C LEU A 52 -9.70 -6.97 -2.69
N TYR A 53 -10.81 -7.63 -2.42
CA TYR A 53 -11.43 -8.62 -3.31
C TYR A 53 -12.91 -8.30 -3.53
N PRO A 54 -13.23 -7.22 -4.27
CA PRO A 54 -14.62 -6.83 -4.52
C PRO A 54 -15.37 -7.88 -5.32
N THR A 55 -16.68 -8.00 -5.04
CA THR A 55 -17.59 -8.86 -5.77
C THR A 55 -17.74 -8.38 -7.21
N ALA A 56 -17.34 -9.20 -8.21
CA ALA A 56 -17.41 -8.84 -9.61
C ALA A 56 -18.85 -8.93 -10.17
N TYR A 57 -19.64 -9.87 -9.66
CA TYR A 57 -21.02 -10.13 -10.07
C TYR A 57 -21.95 -10.16 -8.85
N PRO A 58 -22.35 -9.01 -8.31
CA PRO A 58 -23.13 -8.94 -7.06
C PRO A 58 -24.51 -9.60 -7.17
N ASP A 59 -25.11 -9.63 -8.37
CA ASP A 59 -26.43 -10.19 -8.64
C ASP A 59 -26.40 -11.64 -9.18
N ASP A 60 -25.22 -12.24 -9.31
CA ASP A 60 -25.02 -13.61 -9.83
C ASP A 60 -23.95 -14.31 -9.01
N THR A 61 -24.38 -15.08 -8.01
CA THR A 61 -23.50 -15.79 -7.07
C THR A 61 -22.63 -16.82 -7.78
N ASP A 62 -23.19 -17.60 -8.73
CA ASP A 62 -22.43 -18.65 -9.42
C ASP A 62 -21.31 -18.07 -10.28
N ARG A 63 -21.56 -16.97 -11.01
CA ARG A 63 -20.53 -16.27 -11.80
C ARG A 63 -19.48 -15.61 -10.91
N ASN A 64 -19.89 -15.09 -9.76
CA ASN A 64 -18.95 -14.50 -8.81
C ASN A 64 -18.05 -15.57 -8.19
N ASP A 65 -18.59 -16.75 -7.84
CA ASP A 65 -17.83 -17.88 -7.31
C ASP A 65 -16.83 -18.40 -8.35
N ASP A 66 -17.25 -18.53 -9.62
CA ASP A 66 -16.36 -18.90 -10.72
C ASP A 66 -15.23 -17.89 -10.92
N TYR A 67 -15.54 -16.60 -10.91
CA TYR A 67 -14.54 -15.52 -11.01
C TYR A 67 -13.55 -15.58 -9.83
N THR A 68 -14.04 -15.71 -8.60
CA THR A 68 -13.23 -15.82 -7.39
C THR A 68 -12.30 -17.02 -7.47
N SER A 69 -12.79 -18.18 -7.90
CA SER A 69 -11.98 -19.41 -8.04
C SER A 69 -10.87 -19.27 -9.08
N LEU A 70 -11.13 -18.54 -10.18
CA LEU A 70 -10.17 -18.37 -11.27
C LEU A 70 -9.07 -17.35 -10.97
N VAL A 71 -9.40 -16.25 -10.26
CA VAL A 71 -8.48 -15.10 -10.12
C VAL A 71 -8.02 -14.85 -8.69
N HIS A 72 -8.73 -15.34 -7.69
CA HIS A 72 -8.43 -15.08 -6.28
C HIS A 72 -7.00 -15.51 -5.91
N ASN A 73 -6.64 -16.74 -6.25
CA ASN A 73 -5.30 -17.27 -5.95
C ASN A 73 -4.19 -16.48 -6.65
N ASP A 74 -4.41 -16.02 -7.88
CA ASP A 74 -3.45 -15.20 -8.60
C ASP A 74 -3.28 -13.83 -7.95
N LEU A 75 -4.36 -13.21 -7.50
CA LEU A 75 -4.34 -11.94 -6.78
C LEU A 75 -3.61 -12.05 -5.43
N VAL A 76 -3.90 -13.09 -4.66
CA VAL A 76 -3.21 -13.36 -3.38
C VAL A 76 -1.74 -13.60 -3.62
N THR A 77 -1.37 -14.41 -4.60
CA THR A 77 0.02 -14.71 -4.95
C THR A 77 0.77 -13.43 -5.35
N ALA A 78 0.18 -12.57 -6.17
CA ALA A 78 0.78 -11.31 -6.58
C ALA A 78 1.01 -10.36 -5.38
N ARG A 79 0.05 -10.28 -4.46
CA ARG A 79 0.19 -9.46 -3.25
C ARG A 79 1.26 -10.01 -2.30
N LEU A 80 1.34 -11.32 -2.13
CA LEU A 80 2.39 -11.94 -1.32
C LEU A 80 3.77 -11.70 -1.93
N ALA A 81 3.91 -11.76 -3.26
CA ALA A 81 5.16 -11.45 -3.93
C ALA A 81 5.59 -9.99 -3.73
N ALA A 82 4.64 -9.04 -3.78
CA ALA A 82 4.90 -7.64 -3.46
C ALA A 82 5.35 -7.44 -2.00
N ILE A 83 4.69 -8.11 -1.06
CA ILE A 83 5.06 -8.12 0.36
C ILE A 83 6.47 -8.66 0.55
N ASP A 84 6.82 -9.78 -0.07
CA ASP A 84 8.16 -10.37 0.00
C ASP A 84 9.22 -9.40 -0.53
N SER A 85 8.96 -8.72 -1.63
CA SER A 85 9.84 -7.70 -2.18
C SER A 85 10.05 -6.53 -1.21
N VAL A 86 8.99 -6.04 -0.58
CA VAL A 86 9.09 -4.96 0.41
C VAL A 86 9.94 -5.38 1.60
N LEU A 87 9.66 -6.55 2.19
CA LEU A 87 10.41 -7.06 3.34
C LEU A 87 11.90 -7.28 3.01
N ALA A 88 12.20 -7.75 1.80
CA ALA A 88 13.58 -7.93 1.34
C ALA A 88 14.32 -6.60 1.13
N THR A 89 13.62 -5.51 0.86
CA THR A 89 14.20 -4.23 0.47
C THR A 89 14.07 -3.11 1.51
N THR A 90 13.33 -3.33 2.61
CA THR A 90 13.13 -2.30 3.67
C THR A 90 14.43 -1.80 4.25
N GLY A 91 15.45 -2.63 4.34
CA GLY A 91 16.80 -2.26 4.82
C GLY A 91 17.71 -1.62 3.78
N ASN A 92 17.33 -1.63 2.50
CA ASN A 92 18.15 -1.13 1.42
C ASN A 92 18.19 0.40 1.41
N GLN A 93 19.30 0.96 0.93
CA GLN A 93 19.40 2.39 0.70
C GLN A 93 18.64 2.81 -0.56
N SER A 94 18.62 1.95 -1.57
CA SER A 94 17.94 2.19 -2.84
C SER A 94 17.31 0.93 -3.40
N ILE A 95 16.29 1.12 -4.23
CA ILE A 95 15.52 0.09 -4.93
C ILE A 95 15.42 0.46 -6.41
N ASP A 96 15.07 -0.53 -7.24
CA ASP A 96 14.75 -0.28 -8.64
C ASP A 96 13.27 0.07 -8.86
N ALA A 97 12.89 0.36 -10.10
CA ALA A 97 11.51 0.74 -10.43
C ALA A 97 10.50 -0.42 -10.22
N GLY A 98 10.93 -1.67 -10.44
CA GLY A 98 10.09 -2.85 -10.20
C GLY A 98 9.86 -3.09 -8.70
N GLU A 99 10.89 -2.93 -7.89
CA GLU A 99 10.79 -2.98 -6.44
C GLU A 99 9.90 -1.85 -5.90
N LEU A 100 10.01 -0.62 -6.45
CA LEU A 100 9.11 0.48 -6.10
C LEU A 100 7.65 0.15 -6.41
N ALA A 101 7.36 -0.52 -7.53
CA ALA A 101 6.01 -0.96 -7.86
C ALA A 101 5.46 -1.93 -6.80
N SER A 102 6.29 -2.82 -6.25
CA SER A 102 5.91 -3.70 -5.13
C SER A 102 5.58 -2.91 -3.85
N TRP A 103 6.35 -1.88 -3.54
CA TRP A 103 6.06 -0.97 -2.41
C TRP A 103 4.72 -0.25 -2.61
N MET A 104 4.43 0.23 -3.81
CA MET A 104 3.16 0.88 -4.15
C MET A 104 1.97 -0.07 -3.99
N ASP A 105 2.10 -1.30 -4.47
CA ASP A 105 1.04 -2.32 -4.32
C ASP A 105 0.80 -2.68 -2.85
N MET A 106 1.86 -2.85 -2.07
CA MET A 106 1.78 -3.11 -0.64
C MET A 106 1.09 -1.96 0.10
N PHE A 107 1.50 -0.71 -0.11
CA PHE A 107 0.86 0.46 0.52
C PHE A 107 -0.62 0.58 0.14
N SER A 108 -0.94 0.36 -1.13
CA SER A 108 -2.33 0.40 -1.63
C SER A 108 -3.19 -0.64 -0.91
N GLY A 109 -2.73 -1.89 -0.84
CA GLY A 109 -3.46 -2.96 -0.17
C GLY A 109 -3.60 -2.74 1.33
N LEU A 110 -2.53 -2.31 2.00
CA LEU A 110 -2.54 -2.04 3.43
C LEU A 110 -3.48 -0.86 3.79
N ARG A 111 -3.52 0.18 2.97
CA ARG A 111 -4.48 1.29 3.14
C ARG A 111 -5.93 0.82 3.04
N LEU A 112 -6.24 -0.05 2.07
CA LEU A 112 -7.58 -0.62 1.95
C LEU A 112 -7.97 -1.45 3.17
N LEU A 113 -7.04 -2.23 3.70
CA LEU A 113 -7.27 -3.03 4.91
C LEU A 113 -7.52 -2.14 6.14
N VAL A 114 -6.62 -1.18 6.40
CA VAL A 114 -6.74 -0.26 7.55
C VAL A 114 -8.00 0.59 7.43
N GLY A 115 -8.27 1.14 6.26
CA GLY A 115 -9.48 1.93 5.99
C GLY A 115 -10.76 1.13 6.18
N THR A 116 -10.75 -0.17 5.85
CA THR A 116 -11.89 -1.07 6.07
C THR A 116 -12.12 -1.33 7.56
N ARG A 117 -11.05 -1.58 8.33
CA ARG A 117 -11.14 -1.77 9.79
C ARG A 117 -11.64 -0.55 10.52
N LEU A 118 -11.28 0.65 10.03
CA LEU A 118 -11.75 1.93 10.57
C LEU A 118 -13.13 2.31 10.05
N ASP A 119 -13.67 1.60 9.07
CA ASP A 119 -14.92 1.92 8.35
C ASP A 119 -14.96 3.38 7.84
N VAL A 120 -13.83 3.83 7.29
CA VAL A 120 -13.64 5.20 6.81
C VAL A 120 -14.55 5.49 5.62
N CYS A 121 -15.30 6.59 5.71
CA CYS A 121 -16.15 7.15 4.67
C CYS A 121 -15.61 8.48 4.14
N GLU A 122 -16.06 8.90 2.95
CA GLU A 122 -15.60 10.16 2.32
C GLU A 122 -15.90 11.41 3.15
N ASP A 123 -16.98 11.36 3.93
CA ASP A 123 -17.47 12.49 4.75
C ASP A 123 -16.89 12.49 6.18
N ASP A 124 -15.99 11.56 6.51
CA ASP A 124 -15.41 11.47 7.84
C ASP A 124 -14.53 12.68 8.17
N VAL A 125 -14.78 13.27 9.33
CA VAL A 125 -13.97 14.35 9.90
C VAL A 125 -12.97 13.74 10.89
N PHE A 126 -11.68 14.09 10.73
CA PHE A 126 -10.65 13.68 11.68
C PHE A 126 -10.79 14.45 13.01
N ASP A 127 -10.96 13.71 14.11
CA ASP A 127 -10.93 14.25 15.48
C ASP A 127 -9.70 13.66 16.20
N PRO A 128 -8.74 14.49 16.64
CA PRO A 128 -7.53 14.00 17.37
C PRO A 128 -7.85 13.35 18.72
N GLU A 129 -9.02 13.59 19.28
CA GLU A 129 -9.44 13.03 20.58
C GLU A 129 -10.12 11.67 20.46
N ASP A 130 -10.43 11.22 19.23
CA ASP A 130 -11.00 9.91 19.00
C ASP A 130 -10.04 8.77 19.37
N ALA A 131 -10.58 7.66 19.87
CA ALA A 131 -9.80 6.48 20.25
C ALA A 131 -9.04 5.84 19.04
N ASP A 132 -9.55 6.01 17.83
CA ASP A 132 -8.96 5.52 16.58
C ASP A 132 -8.05 6.55 15.88
N ALA A 133 -7.84 7.74 16.49
CA ALA A 133 -6.99 8.78 15.93
C ALA A 133 -5.57 8.29 15.53
N PRO A 134 -4.87 7.44 16.31
CA PRO A 134 -3.58 6.89 15.90
C PRO A 134 -3.66 6.07 14.62
N SER A 135 -4.70 5.26 14.45
CA SER A 135 -4.91 4.43 13.25
C SER A 135 -5.27 5.27 12.03
N ARG A 136 -6.04 6.35 12.23
CA ARG A 136 -6.35 7.33 11.17
C ARG A 136 -5.11 8.11 10.75
N ALA A 137 -4.25 8.48 11.70
CA ALA A 137 -2.96 9.10 11.41
C ALA A 137 -2.03 8.16 10.63
N LEU A 138 -2.03 6.87 10.97
CA LEU A 138 -1.32 5.84 10.21
C LEU A 138 -1.83 5.74 8.78
N LEU A 139 -3.15 5.71 8.59
CA LEU A 139 -3.78 5.67 7.26
C LEU A 139 -3.35 6.87 6.40
N SER A 140 -3.35 8.07 6.99
CA SER A 140 -2.89 9.30 6.31
C SER A 140 -1.42 9.24 5.92
N TRP A 141 -0.57 8.74 6.81
CA TRP A 141 0.87 8.58 6.53
C TRP A 141 1.14 7.56 5.42
N LEU A 142 0.45 6.43 5.42
CA LEU A 142 0.53 5.44 4.33
C LEU A 142 0.08 6.03 3.00
N GLY A 143 -0.98 6.86 3.02
CA GLY A 143 -1.44 7.61 1.83
C GLY A 143 -0.38 8.55 1.29
N TYR A 144 0.27 9.30 2.16
CA TYR A 144 1.37 10.18 1.81
C TYR A 144 2.54 9.42 1.17
N LEU A 145 2.97 8.31 1.76
CA LEU A 145 4.04 7.48 1.19
C LEU A 145 3.68 6.90 -0.17
N LEU A 146 2.43 6.48 -0.35
CA LEU A 146 1.95 5.98 -1.64
C LEU A 146 1.97 7.08 -2.71
N GLU A 147 1.49 8.28 -2.39
CA GLU A 147 1.51 9.42 -3.32
C GLU A 147 2.93 9.78 -3.75
N GLU A 148 3.88 9.79 -2.82
CA GLU A 148 5.29 10.03 -3.14
C GLU A 148 5.87 8.94 -4.03
N ALA A 149 5.60 7.67 -3.72
CA ALA A 149 6.05 6.54 -4.55
C ALA A 149 5.49 6.62 -5.97
N ILE A 150 4.20 6.96 -6.13
CA ILE A 150 3.55 7.16 -7.42
C ILE A 150 4.21 8.32 -8.19
N SER A 151 4.48 9.44 -7.52
CA SER A 151 5.14 10.59 -8.12
C SER A 151 6.52 10.24 -8.65
N VAL A 152 7.32 9.53 -7.87
CA VAL A 152 8.65 9.06 -8.29
C VAL A 152 8.57 8.05 -9.41
N ALA A 153 7.61 7.11 -9.36
CA ALA A 153 7.38 6.13 -10.43
C ALA A 153 7.06 6.83 -11.77
N GLY A 154 6.29 7.92 -11.72
CA GLY A 154 5.96 8.74 -12.90
C GLY A 154 7.20 9.35 -13.58
N GLU A 155 8.27 9.60 -12.84
CA GLU A 155 9.52 10.15 -13.40
C GLU A 155 10.28 9.16 -14.30
N PHE A 156 9.95 7.86 -14.23
CA PHE A 156 10.53 6.83 -15.11
C PHE A 156 9.75 6.62 -16.40
N LEU A 157 8.56 7.21 -16.51
CA LEU A 157 7.77 7.12 -17.73
C LEU A 157 8.38 8.01 -18.82
N PRO A 158 8.37 7.57 -20.09
CA PRO A 158 8.82 8.41 -21.20
C PRO A 158 7.93 9.66 -21.30
N VAL A 159 8.55 10.83 -21.39
CA VAL A 159 7.82 12.07 -21.69
C VAL A 159 7.42 12.01 -23.16
N ASP A 160 6.13 11.92 -23.45
CA ASP A 160 5.62 12.07 -24.81
C ASP A 160 5.82 13.53 -25.25
N ARG A 161 6.78 13.73 -26.16
CA ARG A 161 7.10 15.04 -26.73
C ARG A 161 6.25 15.38 -27.97
N SER A 162 5.11 14.72 -28.14
CA SER A 162 4.27 14.88 -29.33
C SER A 162 3.46 16.18 -29.36
N ASP A 163 3.52 17.01 -28.31
CA ASP A 163 2.74 18.24 -28.16
C ASP A 163 3.61 19.53 -28.11
N LEU A 164 4.78 19.57 -28.81
CA LEU A 164 5.58 20.78 -28.96
C LEU A 164 5.64 21.20 -30.42
#